data_f0ca4eeefd52d4b582c4839abb536e67
#
_entry.id   f0ca4eeefd52d4b582c4839abb536e67
#
_cell.length_a   1.000
_cell.length_b   1.000
_cell.length_c   1.000
_cell.angle_alpha   90.00
_cell.angle_beta   90.00
_cell.angle_gamma   90.00
#
_symmetry.space_group_name_H-M   'P 1'
#
loop_
_entity.id
_entity.type
_entity.pdbx_description
1 polymer ?
#
loop_
_entity_poly.entity_id
_entity_poly.type
_entity_poly.pdbx_seq_one_letter_code
_entity_poly.pdbx_strand_id
1 'polypeptide(L)'
;MKDKQIEQLIKAEKIRQTDGLELIPSENYVSSDVLKALGSVFTNKYSEGYPGRRYYGGQENTDQIEQIAIDRAKQLFGADHANVQPHSGAQANEAVYYAWCEPGDTILAMDLAHGGHLTHGASVTRSAREYNFIRYGIKDVETGEIDYEEIRQLALKHKPKIILAGFSAYPRELDYEKFAEIGNEIGAMLMADMSHIAGLIVGGVAKNPFDYGFHVITTTTHKTLRGPRGGLILSCGVVGNPLKKPEKTLENLPTLIDRAVFPGTQGGPHMHTIAAKAVAFGEALQPEFKDYAEQIVKNAKKLAEELQKRDFKLVTGGTSNHLILADIYNSFGIDGKEAEIAMDKIGLTLNANAIPNDSLPRFRPSGIRLGTPAVTTRGAKEADMEKIAEWMKRAINHRGNKEKLVKLRQEVKHFCQTLSAI
;
A
#
# COMPACT_ATOMS: atom_id res chain seq x y z
N MET A 1 -19.51 -5.04 -25.76
CA MET A 1 -20.44 -4.78 -24.62
C MET A 1 -21.71 -4.16 -25.17
N LYS A 2 -22.92 -4.47 -24.59
CA LYS A 2 -24.18 -3.84 -25.04
C LYS A 2 -24.21 -2.35 -24.69
N ASP A 3 -23.74 -1.99 -23.50
CA ASP A 3 -23.59 -0.60 -23.08
C ASP A 3 -22.37 0.02 -23.78
N LYS A 4 -22.63 0.82 -24.82
CA LYS A 4 -21.60 1.43 -25.64
C LYS A 4 -20.86 2.56 -24.93
N GLN A 5 -21.54 3.27 -24.00
CA GLN A 5 -20.92 4.35 -23.23
C GLN A 5 -19.85 3.79 -22.28
N ILE A 6 -20.19 2.75 -21.53
CA ILE A 6 -19.24 2.09 -20.62
C ILE A 6 -18.09 1.44 -21.41
N GLU A 7 -18.41 0.78 -22.56
CA GLU A 7 -17.36 0.20 -23.42
C GLU A 7 -16.36 1.25 -23.92
N GLN A 8 -16.83 2.44 -24.30
CA GLN A 8 -15.96 3.55 -24.73
C GLN A 8 -15.08 4.07 -23.59
N LEU A 9 -15.62 4.23 -22.36
CA LEU A 9 -14.85 4.67 -21.20
C LEU A 9 -13.77 3.67 -20.81
N ILE A 10 -14.08 2.36 -20.82
CA ILE A 10 -13.08 1.30 -20.59
C ILE A 10 -11.95 1.36 -21.65
N LYS A 11 -12.29 1.54 -22.91
CA LYS A 11 -11.30 1.70 -23.97
C LYS A 11 -10.45 2.96 -23.79
N ALA A 12 -11.08 4.07 -23.44
CA ALA A 12 -10.38 5.34 -23.19
C ALA A 12 -9.40 5.23 -22.01
N GLU A 13 -9.80 4.58 -20.90
CA GLU A 13 -8.92 4.35 -19.75
C GLU A 13 -7.76 3.41 -20.11
N LYS A 14 -8.01 2.36 -20.88
CA LYS A 14 -6.93 1.50 -21.39
C LYS A 14 -5.92 2.29 -22.22
N ILE A 15 -6.38 3.19 -23.09
CA ILE A 15 -5.51 4.07 -23.89
C ILE A 15 -4.72 5.01 -22.99
N ARG A 16 -5.36 5.63 -21.97
CA ARG A 16 -4.69 6.51 -20.99
C ARG A 16 -3.54 5.78 -20.30
N GLN A 17 -3.80 4.59 -19.79
CA GLN A 17 -2.78 3.77 -19.12
C GLN A 17 -1.67 3.34 -20.07
N THR A 18 -1.99 2.95 -21.30
CA THR A 18 -1.00 2.49 -22.31
C THR A 18 -0.10 3.64 -22.79
N ASP A 19 -0.69 4.83 -23.02
CA ASP A 19 -0.02 6.01 -23.58
C ASP A 19 0.63 6.92 -22.51
N GLY A 20 0.54 6.57 -21.23
CA GLY A 20 1.11 7.30 -20.10
C GLY A 20 1.99 6.44 -19.20
N LEU A 21 2.71 7.10 -18.30
CA LEU A 21 3.52 6.48 -17.27
C LEU A 21 2.85 6.68 -15.91
N GLU A 22 2.51 5.57 -15.27
CA GLU A 22 1.93 5.55 -13.93
C GLU A 22 3.06 5.58 -12.89
N LEU A 23 3.12 6.66 -12.15
CA LEU A 23 4.12 6.89 -11.09
C LEU A 23 3.48 7.01 -9.70
N ILE A 24 2.16 6.84 -9.54
CA ILE A 24 1.56 6.76 -8.21
C ILE A 24 2.08 5.50 -7.51
N PRO A 25 2.78 5.60 -6.36
CA PRO A 25 3.47 4.46 -5.75
C PRO A 25 2.52 3.38 -5.20
N SER A 26 1.23 3.68 -5.11
CA SER A 26 0.17 2.75 -4.71
C SER A 26 -0.59 2.13 -5.88
N GLU A 27 -0.17 2.37 -7.13
CA GLU A 27 -0.76 1.78 -8.33
C GLU A 27 0.18 0.80 -9.01
N ASN A 28 -0.42 -0.16 -9.73
CA ASN A 28 0.31 -1.18 -10.48
C ASN A 28 -0.58 -1.79 -11.56
N TYR A 29 0.01 -2.57 -12.44
CA TYR A 29 -0.68 -3.33 -13.48
C TYR A 29 -0.73 -4.81 -13.12
N VAL A 30 -1.93 -5.36 -13.07
CA VAL A 30 -2.15 -6.79 -12.81
C VAL A 30 -1.98 -7.61 -14.09
N SER A 31 -1.70 -8.91 -13.95
CA SER A 31 -1.65 -9.83 -15.08
C SER A 31 -3.02 -10.04 -15.74
N SER A 32 -3.00 -10.53 -16.98
CA SER A 32 -4.23 -10.94 -17.68
C SER A 32 -5.00 -12.04 -16.93
N ASP A 33 -4.31 -12.89 -16.17
CA ASP A 33 -4.93 -13.99 -15.43
C ASP A 33 -5.62 -13.50 -14.17
N VAL A 34 -5.07 -12.48 -13.50
CA VAL A 34 -5.75 -11.75 -12.42
C VAL A 34 -7.03 -11.08 -12.95
N LEU A 35 -7.00 -10.44 -14.13
CA LEU A 35 -8.19 -9.84 -14.75
C LEU A 35 -9.23 -10.88 -15.13
N LYS A 36 -8.84 -12.05 -15.66
CA LYS A 36 -9.77 -13.16 -15.94
C LYS A 36 -10.45 -13.68 -14.67
N ALA A 37 -9.70 -13.81 -13.57
CA ALA A 37 -10.24 -14.23 -12.29
C ALA A 37 -11.24 -13.21 -11.73
N LEU A 38 -10.94 -11.89 -11.83
CA LEU A 38 -11.85 -10.81 -11.43
C LEU A 38 -13.16 -10.81 -12.23
N GLY A 39 -13.10 -11.12 -13.53
CA GLY A 39 -14.29 -11.21 -14.41
C GLY A 39 -14.98 -12.56 -14.41
N SER A 40 -14.65 -13.47 -13.49
CA SER A 40 -15.19 -14.83 -13.45
C SER A 40 -16.58 -14.92 -12.83
N VAL A 41 -17.21 -16.09 -13.00
CA VAL A 41 -18.55 -16.42 -12.43
C VAL A 41 -18.58 -16.43 -10.89
N PHE A 42 -17.43 -16.39 -10.22
CA PHE A 42 -17.36 -16.27 -8.76
C PHE A 42 -17.99 -14.97 -8.25
N THR A 43 -18.17 -13.95 -9.10
CA THR A 43 -18.93 -12.74 -8.78
C THR A 43 -20.39 -13.04 -8.39
N ASN A 44 -20.96 -14.16 -8.85
CA ASN A 44 -22.33 -14.54 -8.60
C ASN A 44 -22.54 -15.25 -7.26
N LYS A 45 -21.45 -15.69 -6.58
CA LYS A 45 -21.52 -16.58 -5.43
C LYS A 45 -21.52 -15.86 -4.10
N TYR A 46 -22.53 -16.12 -3.28
CA TYR A 46 -22.62 -15.66 -1.89
C TYR A 46 -21.99 -16.68 -0.94
N SER A 47 -20.97 -16.28 -0.14
CA SER A 47 -20.11 -17.24 0.60
C SER A 47 -19.78 -16.76 2.02
N GLU A 48 -20.79 -16.27 2.78
CA GLU A 48 -20.60 -15.91 4.18
C GLU A 48 -20.06 -17.08 5.01
N GLY A 49 -19.18 -16.77 5.96
CA GLY A 49 -18.44 -17.75 6.73
C GLY A 49 -17.04 -17.98 6.17
N TYR A 50 -16.47 -19.14 6.46
CA TYR A 50 -15.09 -19.53 6.12
C TYR A 50 -15.09 -20.93 5.48
N PRO A 51 -13.99 -21.37 4.80
CA PRO A 51 -13.90 -22.71 4.22
C PRO A 51 -14.31 -23.81 5.22
N GLY A 52 -15.24 -24.68 4.78
CA GLY A 52 -15.82 -25.74 5.61
C GLY A 52 -16.82 -25.27 6.68
N ARG A 53 -17.09 -23.97 6.78
CA ARG A 53 -17.99 -23.37 7.79
C ARG A 53 -18.81 -22.24 7.18
N ARG A 54 -19.49 -22.52 6.06
CA ARG A 54 -20.35 -21.58 5.33
C ARG A 54 -21.78 -21.60 5.81
N TYR A 55 -22.48 -20.48 5.59
CA TYR A 55 -23.91 -20.35 5.88
C TYR A 55 -24.80 -20.75 4.71
N TYR A 56 -24.22 -20.95 3.51
CA TYR A 56 -24.95 -21.28 2.27
C TYR A 56 -24.41 -22.54 1.63
N GLY A 57 -25.23 -23.21 0.78
CA GLY A 57 -24.82 -24.36 -0.01
C GLY A 57 -24.04 -23.99 -1.28
N GLY A 58 -23.48 -24.98 -1.98
CA GLY A 58 -22.76 -24.84 -3.25
C GLY A 58 -21.39 -24.17 -3.08
N GLN A 59 -20.63 -24.58 -2.08
CA GLN A 59 -19.37 -23.93 -1.70
C GLN A 59 -18.11 -24.71 -2.10
N GLU A 60 -18.27 -25.83 -2.77
CA GLU A 60 -17.19 -26.78 -3.06
C GLU A 60 -15.99 -26.11 -3.76
N ASN A 61 -16.28 -25.22 -4.72
CA ASN A 61 -15.23 -24.49 -5.46
C ASN A 61 -14.75 -23.24 -4.72
N THR A 62 -15.65 -22.56 -4.00
CA THR A 62 -15.29 -21.35 -3.25
C THR A 62 -14.40 -21.67 -2.05
N ASP A 63 -14.67 -22.78 -1.36
CA ASP A 63 -13.83 -23.25 -0.26
C ASP A 63 -12.41 -23.55 -0.74
N GLN A 64 -12.28 -24.24 -1.88
CA GLN A 64 -10.96 -24.54 -2.45
C GLN A 64 -10.21 -23.26 -2.86
N ILE A 65 -10.88 -22.32 -3.53
CA ILE A 65 -10.24 -21.06 -3.95
C ILE A 65 -9.80 -20.23 -2.76
N GLU A 66 -10.65 -20.09 -1.75
CA GLU A 66 -10.29 -19.33 -0.56
C GLU A 66 -9.16 -20.01 0.20
N GLN A 67 -9.19 -21.34 0.33
CA GLN A 67 -8.11 -22.09 0.96
C GLN A 67 -6.77 -21.94 0.21
N ILE A 68 -6.78 -22.01 -1.13
CA ILE A 68 -5.57 -21.75 -1.94
C ILE A 68 -5.03 -20.33 -1.69
N ALA A 69 -5.90 -19.32 -1.62
CA ALA A 69 -5.49 -17.94 -1.34
C ALA A 69 -4.87 -17.83 0.06
N ILE A 70 -5.47 -18.46 1.08
CA ILE A 70 -4.98 -18.50 2.45
C ILE A 70 -3.59 -19.16 2.50
N ASP A 71 -3.45 -20.35 1.92
CA ASP A 71 -2.21 -21.14 1.98
C ASP A 71 -1.05 -20.40 1.28
N ARG A 72 -1.30 -19.81 0.10
CA ARG A 72 -0.32 -19.00 -0.62
C ARG A 72 0.08 -17.73 0.15
N ALA A 73 -0.89 -17.04 0.76
CA ALA A 73 -0.60 -15.87 1.59
C ALA A 73 0.26 -16.23 2.80
N LYS A 74 -0.04 -17.34 3.49
CA LYS A 74 0.78 -17.86 4.59
C LYS A 74 2.20 -18.18 4.13
N GLN A 75 2.35 -18.83 2.99
CA GLN A 75 3.67 -19.18 2.42
C GLN A 75 4.49 -17.93 2.07
N LEU A 76 3.86 -16.90 1.45
CA LEU A 76 4.53 -15.67 1.04
C LEU A 76 5.10 -14.86 2.21
N PHE A 77 4.43 -14.88 3.34
CA PHE A 77 4.77 -14.01 4.48
C PHE A 77 5.28 -14.77 5.71
N GLY A 78 5.28 -16.10 5.70
CA GLY A 78 5.65 -16.90 6.87
C GLY A 78 4.66 -16.80 8.04
N ALA A 79 3.37 -16.61 7.75
CA ALA A 79 2.33 -16.44 8.76
C ALA A 79 1.69 -17.77 9.20
N ASP A 80 1.21 -17.85 10.44
CA ASP A 80 0.44 -18.99 10.93
C ASP A 80 -0.98 -19.00 10.36
N HIS A 81 -1.56 -17.81 10.17
CA HIS A 81 -2.91 -17.62 9.65
C HIS A 81 -3.01 -16.45 8.67
N ALA A 82 -3.94 -16.54 7.72
CA ALA A 82 -4.28 -15.48 6.79
C ALA A 82 -5.80 -15.36 6.62
N ASN A 83 -6.32 -14.13 6.74
CA ASN A 83 -7.69 -13.80 6.35
C ASN A 83 -7.65 -13.01 5.04
N VAL A 84 -8.19 -13.61 3.96
CA VAL A 84 -8.18 -13.05 2.60
C VAL A 84 -9.47 -12.31 2.23
N GLN A 85 -10.43 -12.24 3.15
CA GLN A 85 -11.75 -11.65 2.91
C GLN A 85 -11.83 -10.11 3.00
N PRO A 86 -10.90 -9.36 3.67
CA PRO A 86 -11.03 -7.90 3.71
C PRO A 86 -11.14 -7.29 2.31
N HIS A 87 -12.13 -6.41 2.12
CA HIS A 87 -12.41 -5.77 0.83
C HIS A 87 -11.35 -4.73 0.47
N SER A 88 -10.70 -4.13 1.47
CA SER A 88 -9.63 -3.14 1.29
C SER A 88 -8.66 -3.14 2.49
N GLY A 89 -7.51 -2.45 2.34
CA GLY A 89 -6.57 -2.27 3.45
C GLY A 89 -7.18 -1.49 4.64
N ALA A 90 -8.03 -0.51 4.37
CA ALA A 90 -8.72 0.23 5.42
C ALA A 90 -9.60 -0.70 6.26
N GLN A 91 -10.37 -1.58 5.62
CA GLN A 91 -11.22 -2.56 6.32
C GLN A 91 -10.39 -3.63 7.04
N ALA A 92 -9.21 -3.99 6.51
CA ALA A 92 -8.28 -4.87 7.21
C ALA A 92 -7.78 -4.24 8.53
N ASN A 93 -7.37 -2.96 8.51
CA ASN A 93 -6.96 -2.24 9.71
C ASN A 93 -8.11 -2.12 10.72
N GLU A 94 -9.29 -1.73 10.26
CA GLU A 94 -10.50 -1.60 11.11
C GLU A 94 -10.89 -2.94 11.76
N ALA A 95 -10.76 -4.06 11.04
CA ALA A 95 -11.05 -5.38 11.60
C ALA A 95 -10.06 -5.76 12.70
N VAL A 96 -8.76 -5.42 12.56
CA VAL A 96 -7.76 -5.66 13.61
C VAL A 96 -8.04 -4.79 14.84
N TYR A 97 -8.35 -3.51 14.65
CA TYR A 97 -8.73 -2.63 15.77
C TYR A 97 -9.96 -3.16 16.50
N TYR A 98 -11.00 -3.53 15.77
CA TYR A 98 -12.22 -4.09 16.32
C TYR A 98 -12.01 -5.43 17.04
N ALA A 99 -11.07 -6.26 16.55
CA ALA A 99 -10.73 -7.52 17.20
C ALA A 99 -10.05 -7.33 18.56
N TRP A 100 -9.22 -6.29 18.69
CA TRP A 100 -8.30 -6.14 19.83
C TRP A 100 -8.66 -5.02 20.80
N CYS A 101 -9.19 -3.91 20.30
CA CYS A 101 -9.51 -2.72 21.10
C CYS A 101 -11.00 -2.66 21.48
N GLU A 102 -11.28 -2.00 22.58
CA GLU A 102 -12.61 -1.50 22.96
C GLU A 102 -12.69 0.01 22.59
N PRO A 103 -13.90 0.57 22.38
CA PRO A 103 -14.05 2.02 22.15
C PRO A 103 -13.34 2.85 23.24
N GLY A 104 -12.51 3.80 22.83
CA GLY A 104 -11.70 4.63 23.71
C GLY A 104 -10.30 4.09 24.02
N ASP A 105 -9.99 2.83 23.66
CA ASP A 105 -8.64 2.31 23.80
C ASP A 105 -7.63 3.10 22.97
N THR A 106 -6.38 3.12 23.42
CA THR A 106 -5.31 3.89 22.79
C THR A 106 -4.54 3.06 21.77
N ILE A 107 -4.26 3.67 20.61
CA ILE A 107 -3.41 3.13 19.54
C ILE A 107 -2.29 4.14 19.26
N LEU A 108 -1.04 3.69 19.21
CA LEU A 108 0.12 4.52 18.82
C LEU A 108 0.47 4.25 17.38
N ALA A 109 0.47 5.29 16.52
CA ALA A 109 0.66 5.15 15.09
C ALA A 109 1.37 6.37 14.47
N MET A 110 1.88 6.23 13.23
CA MET A 110 2.52 7.33 12.51
C MET A 110 1.51 8.40 12.10
N ASP A 111 1.86 9.68 12.32
CA ASP A 111 1.03 10.82 11.91
C ASP A 111 0.86 10.88 10.38
N LEU A 112 -0.35 11.24 9.94
CA LEU A 112 -0.66 11.42 8.52
C LEU A 112 0.26 12.44 7.84
N ALA A 113 0.61 13.53 8.54
CA ALA A 113 1.50 14.57 8.02
C ALA A 113 2.94 14.09 7.84
N HIS A 114 3.34 13.04 8.56
CA HIS A 114 4.67 12.44 8.49
C HIS A 114 4.71 11.14 7.65
N GLY A 115 3.64 10.85 6.94
CA GLY A 115 3.56 9.70 6.02
C GLY A 115 2.68 8.54 6.48
N GLY A 116 1.97 8.65 7.61
CA GLY A 116 0.99 7.66 8.02
C GLY A 116 -0.18 7.52 7.04
N HIS A 117 -1.00 6.49 7.20
CA HIS A 117 -2.22 6.30 6.43
C HIS A 117 -3.42 6.97 7.12
N LEU A 118 -4.51 7.26 6.37
CA LEU A 118 -5.75 7.79 6.93
C LEU A 118 -6.26 6.95 8.12
N THR A 119 -6.24 5.62 8.00
CA THR A 119 -6.68 4.71 9.06
C THR A 119 -5.71 4.61 10.25
N HIS A 120 -4.58 5.31 10.23
CA HIS A 120 -3.67 5.46 11.36
C HIS A 120 -4.08 6.61 12.30
N GLY A 121 -5.36 6.95 12.31
CA GLY A 121 -5.96 7.90 13.24
C GLY A 121 -6.14 9.31 12.69
N ALA A 122 -6.25 9.50 11.36
CA ALA A 122 -6.65 10.79 10.84
C ALA A 122 -8.06 11.15 11.33
N SER A 123 -8.24 12.39 11.82
CA SER A 123 -9.46 12.84 12.50
C SER A 123 -10.77 12.72 11.70
N VAL A 124 -10.65 12.57 10.38
CA VAL A 124 -11.79 12.39 9.45
C VAL A 124 -12.26 10.94 9.34
N THR A 125 -11.51 9.98 9.90
CA THR A 125 -11.84 8.54 9.80
C THR A 125 -12.75 8.08 10.94
N ARG A 126 -13.44 6.96 10.71
CA ARG A 126 -14.27 6.31 11.72
C ARG A 126 -13.40 5.84 12.90
N SER A 127 -12.25 5.21 12.63
CA SER A 127 -11.35 4.70 13.66
C SER A 127 -10.91 5.78 14.64
N ALA A 128 -10.66 7.03 14.17
CA ALA A 128 -10.32 8.15 15.04
C ALA A 128 -11.49 8.68 15.90
N ARG A 129 -12.72 8.24 15.64
CA ARG A 129 -13.89 8.54 16.50
C ARG A 129 -14.13 7.48 17.54
N GLU A 130 -13.66 6.25 17.28
CA GLU A 130 -13.84 5.10 18.18
C GLU A 130 -12.65 4.91 19.13
N TYR A 131 -11.42 5.19 18.63
CA TYR A 131 -10.18 4.94 19.38
C TYR A 131 -9.37 6.21 19.59
N ASN A 132 -8.58 6.23 20.66
CA ASN A 132 -7.68 7.33 20.99
C ASN A 132 -6.32 7.12 20.31
N PHE A 133 -6.03 7.87 19.23
CA PHE A 133 -4.75 7.77 18.52
C PHE A 133 -3.71 8.74 19.06
N ILE A 134 -2.62 8.21 19.61
CA ILE A 134 -1.37 8.92 19.87
C ILE A 134 -0.48 8.77 18.65
N ARG A 135 0.20 9.84 18.24
CA ARG A 135 0.92 9.88 16.96
C ARG A 135 2.40 10.15 17.18
N TYR A 136 3.23 9.41 16.43
CA TYR A 136 4.65 9.68 16.30
C TYR A 136 4.97 10.19 14.88
N GLY A 137 6.12 10.82 14.72
CA GLY A 137 6.52 11.40 13.44
C GLY A 137 8.00 11.20 13.11
N ILE A 138 8.43 11.85 12.04
CA ILE A 138 9.82 11.94 11.63
C ILE A 138 10.46 13.07 12.45
N LYS A 139 11.59 12.78 13.08
CA LYS A 139 12.40 13.74 13.86
C LYS A 139 13.19 14.66 12.95
N ASP A 140 13.87 14.08 11.98
CA ASP A 140 14.68 14.79 11.01
C ASP A 140 14.17 14.51 9.59
N VAL A 141 13.66 15.56 8.95
CA VAL A 141 13.07 15.46 7.59
C VAL A 141 14.12 15.24 6.51
N GLU A 142 15.37 15.66 6.72
CA GLU A 142 16.43 15.51 5.74
C GLU A 142 17.01 14.08 5.69
N THR A 143 17.11 13.43 6.85
CA THR A 143 17.58 12.04 6.94
C THR A 143 16.46 11.02 6.95
N GLY A 144 15.27 11.42 7.39
CA GLY A 144 14.13 10.55 7.63
C GLY A 144 14.17 9.84 8.98
N GLU A 145 15.04 10.27 9.89
CA GLU A 145 15.17 9.66 11.21
C GLU A 145 13.87 9.72 11.99
N ILE A 146 13.48 8.60 12.58
CA ILE A 146 12.36 8.48 13.54
C ILE A 146 12.96 8.43 14.94
N ASP A 147 12.38 9.21 15.88
CA ASP A 147 12.80 9.20 17.28
C ASP A 147 12.13 8.04 18.04
N TYR A 148 12.81 6.90 18.08
CA TYR A 148 12.30 5.72 18.79
C TYR A 148 12.27 5.91 20.31
N GLU A 149 13.08 6.79 20.86
CA GLU A 149 12.98 7.13 22.29
C GLU A 149 11.73 7.96 22.59
N GLU A 150 11.37 8.90 21.72
CA GLU A 150 10.07 9.59 21.84
C GLU A 150 8.91 8.61 21.73
N ILE A 151 8.96 7.65 20.78
CA ILE A 151 7.94 6.58 20.67
C ILE A 151 7.84 5.79 21.97
N ARG A 152 8.97 5.43 22.57
CA ARG A 152 9.03 4.70 23.85
C ARG A 152 8.39 5.51 24.99
N GLN A 153 8.71 6.81 25.11
CA GLN A 153 8.14 7.69 26.12
C GLN A 153 6.61 7.84 25.95
N LEU A 154 6.15 8.00 24.69
CA LEU A 154 4.71 8.03 24.38
C LEU A 154 4.03 6.70 24.76
N ALA A 155 4.66 5.57 24.47
CA ALA A 155 4.16 4.24 24.81
C ALA A 155 4.05 4.03 26.32
N LEU A 156 5.09 4.38 27.08
CA LEU A 156 5.09 4.30 28.55
C LEU A 156 4.01 5.19 29.18
N LYS A 157 3.85 6.41 28.67
CA LYS A 157 2.90 7.40 29.18
C LYS A 157 1.44 7.00 28.88
N HIS A 158 1.16 6.56 27.67
CA HIS A 158 -0.22 6.38 27.19
C HIS A 158 -0.67 4.91 27.19
N LYS A 159 0.24 3.96 27.35
CA LYS A 159 0.00 2.50 27.43
C LYS A 159 -0.95 2.01 26.31
N PRO A 160 -0.61 2.24 25.03
CA PRO A 160 -1.46 1.84 23.93
C PRO A 160 -1.70 0.32 23.90
N LYS A 161 -2.90 -0.09 23.49
CA LYS A 161 -3.21 -1.51 23.25
C LYS A 161 -2.55 -2.03 21.99
N ILE A 162 -2.32 -1.14 21.00
CA ILE A 162 -1.67 -1.44 19.73
C ILE A 162 -0.56 -0.42 19.48
N ILE A 163 0.62 -0.90 19.12
CA ILE A 163 1.65 -0.11 18.45
C ILE A 163 1.63 -0.49 16.97
N LEU A 164 1.34 0.50 16.12
CA LEU A 164 1.20 0.34 14.68
C LEU A 164 2.41 0.91 13.95
N ALA A 165 3.18 0.03 13.30
CA ALA A 165 4.25 0.38 12.38
C ALA A 165 3.72 0.31 10.94
N GLY A 166 3.88 1.37 10.16
CA GLY A 166 3.43 1.39 8.75
C GLY A 166 3.28 2.80 8.20
N PHE A 167 3.26 2.90 6.89
CA PHE A 167 3.26 4.21 6.21
C PHE A 167 2.61 4.16 4.82
N SER A 168 2.29 5.36 4.31
CA SER A 168 1.82 5.61 2.94
C SER A 168 2.75 6.53 2.15
N ALA A 169 3.58 7.33 2.84
CA ALA A 169 4.44 8.34 2.22
C ALA A 169 5.77 8.51 2.96
N TYR A 170 6.33 7.44 3.48
CA TYR A 170 7.66 7.45 4.13
C TYR A 170 8.67 6.70 3.25
N PRO A 171 9.71 7.38 2.73
CA PRO A 171 10.63 6.78 1.75
C PRO A 171 11.79 5.98 2.37
N ARG A 172 11.79 5.72 3.67
CA ARG A 172 12.81 4.94 4.36
C ARG A 172 12.25 3.65 4.94
N GLU A 173 13.11 2.82 5.51
CA GLU A 173 12.75 1.60 6.21
C GLU A 173 12.48 1.89 7.69
N LEU A 174 11.50 1.18 8.28
CA LEU A 174 11.23 1.24 9.72
C LEU A 174 12.13 0.24 10.46
N ASP A 175 12.52 0.60 11.68
CA ASP A 175 13.24 -0.30 12.58
C ASP A 175 12.24 -1.12 13.41
N TYR A 176 11.89 -2.31 12.90
CA TYR A 176 10.91 -3.18 13.55
C TYR A 176 11.41 -3.75 14.87
N GLU A 177 12.74 -3.90 15.05
CA GLU A 177 13.34 -4.37 16.30
C GLU A 177 13.05 -3.39 17.44
N LYS A 178 13.26 -2.09 17.21
CA LYS A 178 12.93 -1.05 18.20
C LYS A 178 11.44 -0.97 18.51
N PHE A 179 10.57 -1.12 17.53
CA PHE A 179 9.13 -1.21 17.78
C PHE A 179 8.78 -2.44 18.65
N ALA A 180 9.42 -3.58 18.39
CA ALA A 180 9.21 -4.80 19.14
C ALA A 180 9.68 -4.66 20.60
N GLU A 181 10.86 -4.07 20.84
CA GLU A 181 11.36 -3.76 22.17
C GLU A 181 10.37 -2.90 22.97
N ILE A 182 9.89 -1.80 22.36
CA ILE A 182 8.93 -0.89 22.99
C ILE A 182 7.59 -1.60 23.27
N GLY A 183 7.07 -2.36 22.31
CA GLY A 183 5.81 -3.08 22.47
C GLY A 183 5.87 -4.14 23.58
N ASN A 184 6.96 -4.88 23.65
CA ASN A 184 7.19 -5.90 24.67
C ASN A 184 7.33 -5.26 26.07
N GLU A 185 7.97 -4.10 26.20
CA GLU A 185 8.14 -3.38 27.46
C GLU A 185 6.79 -3.03 28.13
N ILE A 186 5.77 -2.72 27.31
CA ILE A 186 4.45 -2.30 27.83
C ILE A 186 3.35 -3.37 27.64
N GLY A 187 3.66 -4.49 27.01
CA GLY A 187 2.69 -5.56 26.71
C GLY A 187 1.66 -5.17 25.61
N ALA A 188 2.03 -4.32 24.67
CA ALA A 188 1.16 -3.93 23.56
C ALA A 188 1.15 -4.97 22.42
N MET A 189 0.03 -5.11 21.72
CA MET A 189 -0.01 -5.84 20.47
C MET A 189 0.75 -5.07 19.38
N LEU A 190 1.69 -5.74 18.74
CA LEU A 190 2.46 -5.21 17.61
C LEU A 190 1.73 -5.48 16.31
N MET A 191 1.36 -4.43 15.60
CA MET A 191 0.69 -4.45 14.30
C MET A 191 1.54 -3.74 13.26
N ALA A 192 1.63 -4.32 12.05
CA ALA A 192 2.31 -3.68 10.95
C ALA A 192 1.37 -3.51 9.74
N ASP A 193 1.17 -2.28 9.25
CA ASP A 193 0.50 -2.03 7.96
C ASP A 193 1.55 -1.96 6.85
N MET A 194 1.69 -3.07 6.14
CA MET A 194 2.71 -3.26 5.09
C MET A 194 2.16 -3.00 3.68
N SER A 195 1.05 -2.31 3.56
CA SER A 195 0.35 -2.10 2.29
C SER A 195 1.24 -1.59 1.17
N HIS A 196 2.17 -0.69 1.45
CA HIS A 196 3.07 -0.15 0.45
C HIS A 196 4.21 -1.08 0.05
N ILE A 197 4.72 -1.87 0.98
CA ILE A 197 5.95 -2.66 0.79
C ILE A 197 5.72 -4.17 0.77
N ALA A 198 4.48 -4.66 0.79
CA ALA A 198 4.18 -6.09 0.84
C ALA A 198 4.88 -6.89 -0.27
N GLY A 199 4.89 -6.38 -1.51
CA GLY A 199 5.61 -7.02 -2.60
C GLY A 199 7.13 -6.97 -2.44
N LEU A 200 7.67 -5.95 -1.76
CA LEU A 200 9.10 -5.85 -1.46
C LEU A 200 9.51 -6.87 -0.37
N ILE A 201 8.64 -7.09 0.62
CA ILE A 201 8.83 -8.13 1.64
C ILE A 201 8.84 -9.51 0.97
N VAL A 202 7.85 -9.83 0.17
CA VAL A 202 7.74 -11.09 -0.57
C VAL A 202 8.94 -11.32 -1.49
N GLY A 203 9.42 -10.27 -2.15
CA GLY A 203 10.63 -10.32 -2.98
C GLY A 203 11.96 -10.36 -2.20
N GLY A 204 11.92 -10.31 -0.87
CA GLY A 204 13.12 -10.38 0.00
C GLY A 204 14.00 -9.13 -0.03
N VAL A 205 13.45 -7.96 -0.46
CA VAL A 205 14.18 -6.68 -0.52
C VAL A 205 13.75 -5.69 0.56
N ALA A 206 12.78 -6.06 1.39
CA ALA A 206 12.38 -5.33 2.60
C ALA A 206 12.22 -6.31 3.76
N LYS A 207 12.42 -5.84 4.99
CA LYS A 207 12.31 -6.64 6.20
C LYS A 207 10.87 -7.10 6.45
N ASN A 208 10.70 -8.35 6.88
CA ASN A 208 9.40 -8.86 7.28
C ASN A 208 9.18 -8.59 8.78
N PRO A 209 8.11 -7.88 9.19
CA PRO A 209 7.83 -7.61 10.60
C PRO A 209 7.68 -8.87 11.46
N PHE A 210 7.24 -10.00 10.91
CA PHE A 210 7.15 -11.26 11.67
C PHE A 210 8.51 -11.76 12.17
N ASP A 211 9.60 -11.47 11.45
CA ASP A 211 10.96 -11.82 11.89
C ASP A 211 11.39 -11.06 13.16
N TYR A 212 10.66 -10.01 13.53
CA TYR A 212 10.88 -9.14 14.70
C TYR A 212 9.80 -9.29 15.78
N GLY A 213 8.97 -10.34 15.70
CA GLY A 213 7.96 -10.64 16.73
C GLY A 213 6.67 -9.82 16.63
N PHE A 214 6.36 -9.24 15.48
CA PHE A 214 5.03 -8.65 15.27
C PHE A 214 3.94 -9.71 15.29
N HIS A 215 2.78 -9.36 15.84
CA HIS A 215 1.67 -10.29 16.05
C HIS A 215 0.72 -10.33 14.85
N VAL A 216 0.58 -9.21 14.13
CA VAL A 216 -0.32 -9.07 12.99
C VAL A 216 0.26 -8.14 11.93
N ILE A 217 0.07 -8.54 10.67
CA ILE A 217 0.34 -7.70 9.49
C ILE A 217 -0.98 -7.49 8.77
N THR A 218 -1.29 -6.24 8.44
CA THR A 218 -2.30 -5.89 7.44
C THR A 218 -1.63 -5.40 6.17
N THR A 219 -2.27 -5.65 5.03
CA THR A 219 -1.79 -5.15 3.75
C THR A 219 -2.89 -5.04 2.73
N THR A 220 -2.63 -4.27 1.68
CA THR A 220 -3.36 -4.32 0.42
C THR A 220 -2.70 -5.31 -0.53
N THR A 221 -3.47 -5.82 -1.49
CA THR A 221 -2.95 -6.77 -2.49
C THR A 221 -2.55 -6.13 -3.83
N HIS A 222 -2.87 -4.83 -4.03
CA HIS A 222 -2.84 -4.17 -5.34
C HIS A 222 -1.70 -3.16 -5.56
N LYS A 223 -0.76 -3.00 -4.61
CA LYS A 223 0.37 -2.07 -4.73
C LYS A 223 1.61 -2.83 -5.23
N THR A 224 2.69 -2.85 -4.46
CA THR A 224 3.91 -3.62 -4.83
C THR A 224 3.66 -5.12 -4.98
N LEU A 225 2.63 -5.68 -4.31
CA LEU A 225 2.26 -7.09 -4.44
C LEU A 225 1.59 -7.44 -5.79
N ARG A 226 1.22 -6.43 -6.60
CA ARG A 226 0.75 -6.56 -7.98
C ARG A 226 -0.49 -7.45 -8.17
N GLY A 227 -1.37 -7.51 -7.17
CA GLY A 227 -2.62 -8.27 -7.21
C GLY A 227 -3.86 -7.39 -7.44
N PRO A 228 -5.07 -7.97 -7.32
CA PRO A 228 -6.32 -7.24 -7.41
C PRO A 228 -6.48 -6.26 -6.25
N ARG A 229 -7.34 -5.25 -6.39
CA ARG A 229 -7.72 -4.39 -5.28
C ARG A 229 -8.40 -5.20 -4.19
N GLY A 230 -7.86 -5.15 -2.98
CA GLY A 230 -8.33 -5.90 -1.83
C GLY A 230 -7.42 -5.70 -0.63
N GLY A 231 -7.82 -6.23 0.53
CA GLY A 231 -7.04 -6.29 1.76
C GLY A 231 -6.66 -7.72 2.13
N LEU A 232 -5.73 -7.85 3.04
CA LEU A 232 -5.24 -9.11 3.60
C LEU A 232 -4.85 -8.86 5.04
N ILE A 233 -5.17 -9.80 5.93
CA ILE A 233 -4.68 -9.81 7.31
C ILE A 233 -3.92 -11.12 7.52
N LEU A 234 -2.71 -11.00 8.05
CA LEU A 234 -1.83 -12.11 8.41
C LEU A 234 -1.59 -12.04 9.91
N SER A 235 -1.54 -13.17 10.60
CA SER A 235 -1.26 -13.18 12.03
C SER A 235 -0.51 -14.44 12.47
N CYS A 236 0.21 -14.30 13.58
CA CYS A 236 0.71 -15.41 14.35
C CYS A 236 -0.38 -15.92 15.29
N GLY A 237 -0.29 -17.19 15.71
CA GLY A 237 -1.17 -17.79 16.71
C GLY A 237 -2.01 -18.96 16.20
N VAL A 238 -2.97 -19.39 17.02
CA VAL A 238 -3.75 -20.61 16.78
C VAL A 238 -5.13 -20.27 16.20
N VAL A 239 -5.48 -20.93 15.10
CA VAL A 239 -6.79 -20.82 14.47
C VAL A 239 -7.81 -21.68 15.20
N GLY A 240 -8.75 -21.04 15.87
CA GLY A 240 -9.87 -21.72 16.52
C GLY A 240 -11.15 -21.72 15.68
N ASN A 241 -12.29 -21.90 16.37
CA ASN A 241 -13.61 -21.81 15.75
C ASN A 241 -14.12 -20.35 15.80
N PRO A 242 -14.21 -19.62 14.67
CA PRO A 242 -14.67 -18.23 14.65
C PRO A 242 -16.15 -18.07 15.05
N LEU A 243 -16.94 -19.15 15.04
CA LEU A 243 -18.34 -19.13 15.52
C LEU A 243 -18.45 -19.10 17.07
N LYS A 244 -17.39 -19.46 17.77
CA LYS A 244 -17.31 -19.34 19.25
C LYS A 244 -16.46 -18.14 19.59
N LYS A 245 -16.91 -17.30 20.54
CA LYS A 245 -16.10 -16.17 21.04
C LYS A 245 -14.90 -16.73 21.82
N PRO A 246 -13.66 -16.59 21.32
CA PRO A 246 -12.48 -17.05 22.05
C PRO A 246 -12.14 -16.09 23.18
N GLU A 247 -11.29 -16.53 24.10
CA GLU A 247 -10.62 -15.64 25.03
C GLU A 247 -9.76 -14.63 24.27
N LYS A 248 -9.69 -13.38 24.77
CA LYS A 248 -8.93 -12.29 24.14
C LYS A 248 -7.46 -12.40 24.54
N THR A 249 -6.73 -13.26 23.85
CA THR A 249 -5.29 -13.50 23.99
C THR A 249 -4.58 -13.37 22.65
N LEU A 250 -3.27 -13.12 22.67
CA LEU A 250 -2.46 -13.08 21.45
C LEU A 250 -2.46 -14.44 20.73
N GLU A 251 -2.52 -15.55 21.47
CA GLU A 251 -2.62 -16.88 20.88
C GLU A 251 -3.90 -17.06 20.06
N ASN A 252 -5.02 -16.51 20.52
CA ASN A 252 -6.32 -16.57 19.85
C ASN A 252 -6.53 -15.47 18.79
N LEU A 253 -5.53 -14.62 18.55
CA LEU A 253 -5.63 -13.47 17.65
C LEU A 253 -6.17 -13.85 16.25
N PRO A 254 -5.76 -14.96 15.60
CA PRO A 254 -6.33 -15.39 14.33
C PRO A 254 -7.86 -15.54 14.37
N THR A 255 -8.38 -16.19 15.40
CA THR A 255 -9.84 -16.41 15.57
C THR A 255 -10.57 -15.12 15.88
N LEU A 256 -9.98 -14.22 16.67
CA LEU A 256 -10.53 -12.89 16.96
C LEU A 256 -10.64 -12.05 15.68
N ILE A 257 -9.60 -12.08 14.83
CA ILE A 257 -9.57 -11.41 13.54
C ILE A 257 -10.65 -11.96 12.59
N ASP A 258 -10.76 -13.28 12.46
CA ASP A 258 -11.79 -13.89 11.62
C ASP A 258 -13.19 -13.46 12.06
N ARG A 259 -13.48 -13.45 13.35
CA ARG A 259 -14.75 -12.94 13.89
C ARG A 259 -14.94 -11.44 13.64
N ALA A 260 -13.89 -10.67 13.69
CA ALA A 260 -13.93 -9.23 13.42
C ALA A 260 -14.17 -8.93 11.95
N VAL A 261 -13.62 -9.73 11.04
CA VAL A 261 -13.92 -9.62 9.61
C VAL A 261 -15.35 -10.07 9.34
N PHE A 262 -15.69 -11.31 9.67
CA PHE A 262 -17.04 -11.83 9.52
C PHE A 262 -17.52 -12.52 10.81
N PRO A 263 -18.65 -12.12 11.37
CA PRO A 263 -19.63 -11.12 10.90
C PRO A 263 -19.39 -9.69 11.42
N GLY A 264 -18.22 -9.40 12.04
CA GLY A 264 -17.98 -8.15 12.79
C GLY A 264 -18.07 -6.88 11.94
N THR A 265 -17.33 -6.83 10.83
CA THR A 265 -17.21 -5.62 9.99
C THR A 265 -17.65 -5.81 8.55
N GLN A 266 -17.79 -7.05 8.07
CA GLN A 266 -18.19 -7.41 6.72
C GLN A 266 -19.27 -8.50 6.72
N GLY A 267 -20.00 -8.62 5.57
CA GLY A 267 -20.88 -9.74 5.23
C GLY A 267 -20.23 -10.66 4.19
N GLY A 268 -20.93 -10.93 3.07
CA GLY A 268 -20.45 -11.81 2.02
C GLY A 268 -19.12 -11.36 1.40
N PRO A 269 -18.12 -12.23 1.33
CA PRO A 269 -16.84 -11.92 0.71
C PRO A 269 -16.96 -11.82 -0.81
N HIS A 270 -16.05 -11.06 -1.43
CA HIS A 270 -15.96 -10.94 -2.89
C HIS A 270 -15.16 -12.12 -3.47
N MET A 271 -15.84 -13.24 -3.78
CA MET A 271 -15.18 -14.47 -4.18
C MET A 271 -14.35 -14.35 -5.47
N HIS A 272 -14.79 -13.52 -6.44
CA HIS A 272 -14.01 -13.20 -7.64
C HIS A 272 -12.69 -12.47 -7.30
N THR A 273 -12.71 -11.59 -6.29
CA THR A 273 -11.50 -10.92 -5.80
C THR A 273 -10.57 -11.91 -5.06
N ILE A 274 -11.14 -12.84 -4.28
CA ILE A 274 -10.35 -13.89 -3.61
C ILE A 274 -9.72 -14.83 -4.65
N ALA A 275 -10.44 -15.20 -5.70
CA ALA A 275 -9.89 -15.97 -6.81
C ALA A 275 -8.71 -15.22 -7.48
N ALA A 276 -8.86 -13.93 -7.70
CA ALA A 276 -7.81 -13.08 -8.25
C ALA A 276 -6.61 -12.91 -7.30
N LYS A 277 -6.85 -12.84 -5.97
CA LYS A 277 -5.77 -12.89 -4.96
C LYS A 277 -5.01 -14.22 -5.03
N ALA A 278 -5.73 -15.34 -5.15
CA ALA A 278 -5.11 -16.67 -5.27
C ALA A 278 -4.18 -16.74 -6.50
N VAL A 279 -4.59 -16.18 -7.64
CA VAL A 279 -3.75 -16.08 -8.84
C VAL A 279 -2.52 -15.22 -8.57
N ALA A 280 -2.70 -13.99 -8.09
CA ALA A 280 -1.61 -13.05 -7.84
C ALA A 280 -0.59 -13.58 -6.81
N PHE A 281 -1.05 -14.27 -5.77
CA PHE A 281 -0.16 -14.90 -4.80
C PHE A 281 0.62 -16.06 -5.41
N GLY A 282 0.00 -16.81 -6.35
CA GLY A 282 0.71 -17.84 -7.12
C GLY A 282 1.81 -17.25 -8.02
N GLU A 283 1.57 -16.10 -8.63
CA GLU A 283 2.57 -15.35 -9.40
C GLU A 283 3.69 -14.82 -8.48
N ALA A 284 3.34 -14.31 -7.29
CA ALA A 284 4.29 -13.78 -6.33
C ALA A 284 5.21 -14.87 -5.70
N LEU A 285 4.82 -16.14 -5.76
CA LEU A 285 5.64 -17.29 -5.35
C LEU A 285 6.70 -17.68 -6.40
N GLN A 286 6.64 -17.13 -7.62
CA GLN A 286 7.60 -17.46 -8.67
C GLN A 286 8.91 -16.68 -8.51
N PRO A 287 10.06 -17.23 -8.92
CA PRO A 287 11.37 -16.58 -8.78
C PRO A 287 11.42 -15.19 -9.43
N GLU A 288 10.74 -15.00 -10.54
CA GLU A 288 10.69 -13.73 -11.31
C GLU A 288 10.10 -12.57 -10.49
N PHE A 289 9.33 -12.87 -9.46
CA PHE A 289 8.78 -11.84 -8.57
C PHE A 289 9.87 -11.19 -7.71
N LYS A 290 10.91 -11.94 -7.35
CA LYS A 290 12.10 -11.40 -6.67
C LYS A 290 12.83 -10.40 -7.56
N ASP A 291 13.07 -10.77 -8.83
CA ASP A 291 13.73 -9.89 -9.80
C ASP A 291 12.94 -8.58 -10.00
N TYR A 292 11.62 -8.70 -10.06
CA TYR A 292 10.72 -7.56 -10.12
C TYR A 292 10.83 -6.64 -8.89
N ALA A 293 10.83 -7.20 -7.68
CA ALA A 293 10.94 -6.44 -6.44
C ALA A 293 12.30 -5.72 -6.34
N GLU A 294 13.39 -6.39 -6.69
CA GLU A 294 14.72 -5.79 -6.77
C GLU A 294 14.77 -4.64 -7.78
N GLN A 295 14.16 -4.84 -8.95
CA GLN A 295 14.14 -3.81 -9.99
C GLN A 295 13.35 -2.57 -9.58
N ILE A 296 12.27 -2.73 -8.81
CA ILE A 296 11.53 -1.58 -8.25
C ILE A 296 12.45 -0.68 -7.44
N VAL A 297 13.22 -1.26 -6.53
CA VAL A 297 14.12 -0.51 -5.64
C VAL A 297 15.27 0.11 -6.42
N LYS A 298 15.87 -0.61 -7.40
CA LYS A 298 16.91 -0.07 -8.28
C LYS A 298 16.40 1.15 -9.07
N ASN A 299 15.23 1.02 -9.67
CA ASN A 299 14.57 2.12 -10.39
C ASN A 299 14.27 3.32 -9.48
N ALA A 300 13.75 3.08 -8.27
CA ALA A 300 13.44 4.15 -7.33
C ALA A 300 14.69 4.92 -6.88
N LYS A 301 15.77 4.22 -6.54
CA LYS A 301 17.06 4.83 -6.20
C LYS A 301 17.60 5.67 -7.37
N LYS A 302 17.60 5.10 -8.58
CA LYS A 302 18.08 5.81 -9.77
C LYS A 302 17.23 7.03 -10.08
N LEU A 303 15.90 6.92 -9.99
CA LEU A 303 14.99 8.06 -10.20
C LEU A 303 15.24 9.17 -9.15
N ALA A 304 15.43 8.81 -7.89
CA ALA A 304 15.76 9.77 -6.84
C ALA A 304 17.07 10.53 -7.13
N GLU A 305 18.13 9.82 -7.51
CA GLU A 305 19.41 10.43 -7.90
C GLU A 305 19.26 11.39 -9.09
N GLU A 306 18.51 10.99 -10.12
CA GLU A 306 18.30 11.79 -11.32
C GLU A 306 17.43 13.02 -11.06
N LEU A 307 16.46 12.93 -10.15
CA LEU A 307 15.67 14.08 -9.70
C LEU A 307 16.53 15.08 -8.94
N GLN A 308 17.41 14.60 -8.02
CA GLN A 308 18.33 15.49 -7.29
C GLN A 308 19.31 16.24 -8.20
N LYS A 309 19.85 15.58 -9.24
CA LYS A 309 20.69 16.22 -10.27
C LYS A 309 19.94 17.33 -11.04
N ARG A 310 18.61 17.34 -10.99
CA ARG A 310 17.71 18.30 -11.64
C ARG A 310 17.04 19.26 -10.67
N ASP A 311 17.68 19.50 -9.52
CA ASP A 311 17.29 20.45 -8.47
C ASP A 311 16.01 20.10 -7.70
N PHE A 312 15.56 18.84 -7.74
CA PHE A 312 14.47 18.41 -6.86
C PHE A 312 15.04 18.16 -5.45
N LYS A 313 14.48 18.82 -4.46
CA LYS A 313 14.70 18.50 -3.06
C LYS A 313 13.87 17.28 -2.68
N LEU A 314 14.51 16.23 -2.20
CA LEU A 314 13.82 15.02 -1.79
C LEU A 314 13.72 14.97 -0.26
N VAL A 315 12.53 14.73 0.23
CA VAL A 315 12.29 14.43 1.64
C VAL A 315 13.08 13.18 2.00
N THR A 316 13.77 13.21 3.14
CA THR A 316 14.71 12.18 3.61
C THR A 316 15.96 11.98 2.75
N GLY A 317 16.29 12.93 1.87
CA GLY A 317 17.48 12.86 1.01
C GLY A 317 17.48 11.71 -0.01
N GLY A 318 16.30 11.14 -0.34
CA GLY A 318 16.19 10.04 -1.31
C GLY A 318 15.23 8.93 -0.87
N THR A 319 15.50 7.68 -1.28
CA THR A 319 14.66 6.54 -0.93
C THR A 319 15.44 5.25 -0.69
N SER A 320 14.94 4.40 0.19
CA SER A 320 15.38 3.00 0.36
C SER A 320 14.33 1.98 -0.09
N ASN A 321 13.15 2.42 -0.54
CA ASN A 321 12.06 1.55 -1.00
C ASN A 321 11.59 1.93 -2.42
N HIS A 322 10.31 1.83 -2.72
CA HIS A 322 9.71 2.05 -4.03
C HIS A 322 9.16 3.46 -4.24
N LEU A 323 9.05 4.27 -3.19
CA LEU A 323 8.42 5.60 -3.25
C LEU A 323 9.43 6.72 -3.01
N ILE A 324 9.16 7.87 -3.59
CA ILE A 324 9.91 9.11 -3.46
C ILE A 324 8.92 10.20 -3.08
N LEU A 325 9.30 11.05 -2.14
CA LEU A 325 8.58 12.25 -1.77
C LEU A 325 9.45 13.47 -2.08
N ALA A 326 9.01 14.34 -2.98
CA ALA A 326 9.77 15.51 -3.41
C ALA A 326 9.10 16.80 -2.92
N ASP A 327 9.87 17.68 -2.32
CA ASP A 327 9.47 19.02 -1.88
C ASP A 327 9.55 19.99 -3.08
N ILE A 328 8.43 20.17 -3.74
CA ILE A 328 8.33 20.98 -4.96
C ILE A 328 8.35 22.47 -4.64
N TYR A 329 7.74 22.85 -3.52
CA TYR A 329 7.68 24.27 -3.13
C TYR A 329 9.08 24.84 -2.89
N ASN A 330 9.89 24.17 -2.11
CA ASN A 330 11.28 24.62 -1.87
C ASN A 330 12.23 24.34 -3.04
N SER A 331 11.84 23.50 -4.01
CA SER A 331 12.64 23.26 -5.22
C SER A 331 12.38 24.29 -6.31
N PHE A 332 11.09 24.67 -6.54
CA PHE A 332 10.69 25.44 -7.74
C PHE A 332 9.72 26.58 -7.46
N GLY A 333 9.36 26.85 -6.21
CA GLY A 333 8.45 27.93 -5.83
C GLY A 333 6.98 27.74 -6.26
N ILE A 334 6.58 26.51 -6.55
CA ILE A 334 5.21 26.12 -6.92
C ILE A 334 4.69 25.06 -5.97
N ASP A 335 3.40 24.95 -5.77
CA ASP A 335 2.84 23.87 -4.94
C ASP A 335 2.76 22.51 -5.67
N GLY A 336 2.57 21.45 -4.90
CA GLY A 336 2.49 20.09 -5.44
C GLY A 336 1.32 19.88 -6.39
N LYS A 337 0.20 20.62 -6.22
CA LYS A 337 -0.96 20.51 -7.12
C LYS A 337 -0.68 21.11 -8.49
N GLU A 338 0.04 22.22 -8.53
CA GLU A 338 0.49 22.83 -9.79
C GLU A 338 1.47 21.92 -10.53
N ALA A 339 2.37 21.25 -9.80
CA ALA A 339 3.27 20.26 -10.38
C ALA A 339 2.51 19.02 -10.88
N GLU A 340 1.59 18.45 -10.11
CA GLU A 340 0.72 17.32 -10.51
C GLU A 340 0.01 17.63 -11.83
N ILE A 341 -0.60 18.81 -11.97
CA ILE A 341 -1.29 19.23 -13.19
C ILE A 341 -0.32 19.32 -14.39
N ALA A 342 0.91 19.80 -14.17
CA ALA A 342 1.91 19.86 -15.24
C ALA A 342 2.36 18.47 -15.70
N MET A 343 2.53 17.53 -14.77
CA MET A 343 2.88 16.13 -15.06
C MET A 343 1.75 15.41 -15.80
N ASP A 344 0.51 15.57 -15.35
CA ASP A 344 -0.66 14.96 -15.99
C ASP A 344 -0.81 15.38 -17.47
N LYS A 345 -0.57 16.65 -17.77
CA LYS A 345 -0.59 17.17 -19.14
C LYS A 345 0.40 16.48 -20.08
N ILE A 346 1.50 15.98 -19.56
CA ILE A 346 2.51 15.25 -20.37
C ILE A 346 2.35 13.72 -20.26
N GLY A 347 1.37 13.24 -19.46
CA GLY A 347 1.09 11.82 -19.26
C GLY A 347 1.95 11.12 -18.24
N LEU A 348 2.49 11.85 -17.30
CA LEU A 348 3.08 11.30 -16.08
C LEU A 348 2.06 11.43 -14.95
N THR A 349 1.53 10.30 -14.49
CA THR A 349 0.52 10.29 -13.41
C THR A 349 1.21 10.11 -12.06
N LEU A 350 1.07 11.10 -11.18
CA LEU A 350 1.56 11.10 -9.79
C LEU A 350 0.57 11.88 -8.91
N ASN A 351 0.82 12.02 -7.61
CA ASN A 351 -0.10 12.79 -6.77
C ASN A 351 0.61 13.89 -5.97
N ALA A 352 -0.07 15.01 -5.80
CA ALA A 352 0.28 16.02 -4.81
C ALA A 352 0.21 15.41 -3.40
N ASN A 353 1.17 15.72 -2.53
CA ASN A 353 1.29 15.13 -1.21
C ASN A 353 1.90 16.12 -0.23
N ALA A 354 1.34 16.17 0.98
CA ALA A 354 1.98 16.94 2.05
C ALA A 354 3.35 16.33 2.39
N ILE A 355 4.28 17.19 2.76
CA ILE A 355 5.57 16.81 3.32
C ILE A 355 5.55 16.96 4.85
N PRO A 356 6.44 16.31 5.60
CA PRO A 356 6.56 16.55 7.04
C PRO A 356 6.78 18.03 7.33
N ASN A 357 6.04 18.56 8.33
CA ASN A 357 6.05 19.99 8.69
C ASN A 357 5.69 20.94 7.54
N ASP A 358 4.79 20.51 6.66
CA ASP A 358 4.37 21.29 5.48
C ASP A 358 3.84 22.68 5.85
N SER A 359 4.42 23.72 5.25
CA SER A 359 4.01 25.10 5.46
C SER A 359 2.77 25.51 4.66
N LEU A 360 2.39 24.69 3.67
CA LEU A 360 1.24 24.96 2.81
C LEU A 360 -0.02 24.17 3.29
N PRO A 361 -1.21 24.65 2.92
CA PRO A 361 -2.45 23.98 3.31
C PRO A 361 -2.62 22.64 2.60
N ARG A 362 -3.27 21.66 3.26
CA ARG A 362 -3.43 20.27 2.77
C ARG A 362 -4.03 20.12 1.37
N PHE A 363 -4.86 21.06 0.94
CA PHE A 363 -5.46 21.03 -0.41
C PHE A 363 -4.54 21.59 -1.51
N ARG A 364 -3.42 22.25 -1.14
CA ARG A 364 -2.34 22.70 -2.01
C ARG A 364 -0.99 22.41 -1.34
N PRO A 365 -0.64 21.13 -1.16
CA PRO A 365 0.55 20.74 -0.40
C PRO A 365 1.84 21.11 -1.12
N SER A 366 2.95 21.17 -0.37
CA SER A 366 4.26 21.53 -0.91
C SER A 366 4.88 20.47 -1.82
N GLY A 367 4.51 19.20 -1.67
CA GLY A 367 5.20 18.09 -2.30
C GLY A 367 4.39 17.33 -3.34
N ILE A 368 5.10 16.44 -4.02
CA ILE A 368 4.55 15.36 -4.83
C ILE A 368 5.10 14.02 -4.35
N ARG A 369 4.27 12.97 -4.46
CA ARG A 369 4.64 11.60 -4.19
C ARG A 369 4.64 10.80 -5.49
N LEU A 370 5.71 10.04 -5.73
CA LEU A 370 5.88 9.20 -6.91
C LEU A 370 6.60 7.91 -6.57
N GLY A 371 6.56 6.94 -7.46
CA GLY A 371 7.19 5.63 -7.26
C GLY A 371 7.29 4.82 -8.53
N THR A 372 7.91 3.66 -8.43
CA THR A 372 8.35 2.88 -9.59
C THR A 372 7.66 1.52 -9.81
N PRO A 373 6.69 1.05 -9.01
CA PRO A 373 6.11 -0.28 -9.21
C PRO A 373 5.49 -0.49 -10.60
N ALA A 374 4.62 0.43 -11.02
CA ALA A 374 3.88 0.31 -12.28
C ALA A 374 4.80 0.39 -13.52
N VAL A 375 5.74 1.33 -13.55
CA VAL A 375 6.70 1.44 -14.66
C VAL A 375 7.64 0.24 -14.71
N THR A 376 8.02 -0.33 -13.56
CA THR A 376 8.82 -1.56 -13.47
C THR A 376 8.04 -2.76 -14.00
N THR A 377 6.75 -2.87 -13.70
CA THR A 377 5.88 -3.93 -14.26
C THR A 377 5.85 -3.87 -15.80
N ARG A 378 5.94 -2.68 -16.38
CA ARG A 378 6.03 -2.48 -17.83
C ARG A 378 7.44 -2.68 -18.42
N GLY A 379 8.43 -3.02 -17.59
CA GLY A 379 9.77 -3.36 -18.04
C GLY A 379 10.77 -2.20 -18.05
N ALA A 380 10.41 -1.03 -17.51
CA ALA A 380 11.35 0.09 -17.35
C ALA A 380 12.54 -0.27 -16.45
N LYS A 381 13.72 0.22 -16.81
CA LYS A 381 14.99 -0.02 -16.12
C LYS A 381 15.63 1.30 -15.68
N GLU A 382 16.76 1.22 -15.00
CA GLU A 382 17.48 2.39 -14.45
C GLU A 382 17.78 3.46 -15.51
N ALA A 383 18.15 3.08 -16.74
CA ALA A 383 18.43 4.03 -17.83
C ALA A 383 17.19 4.86 -18.23
N ASP A 384 15.99 4.33 -17.99
CA ASP A 384 14.74 5.02 -18.32
C ASP A 384 14.37 6.05 -17.25
N MET A 385 14.89 5.90 -16.03
CA MET A 385 14.64 6.81 -14.90
C MET A 385 15.23 8.20 -15.16
N GLU A 386 16.34 8.28 -15.91
CA GLU A 386 16.91 9.56 -16.33
C GLU A 386 15.96 10.33 -17.25
N LYS A 387 15.33 9.64 -18.21
CA LYS A 387 14.34 10.26 -19.13
C LYS A 387 13.12 10.75 -18.35
N ILE A 388 12.61 9.94 -17.41
CA ILE A 388 11.47 10.31 -16.60
C ILE A 388 11.78 11.57 -15.78
N ALA A 389 12.93 11.64 -15.11
CA ALA A 389 13.35 12.82 -14.36
C ALA A 389 13.51 14.05 -15.27
N GLU A 390 14.05 13.87 -16.47
CA GLU A 390 14.18 14.95 -17.45
C GLU A 390 12.82 15.49 -17.89
N TRP A 391 11.86 14.63 -18.21
CA TRP A 391 10.50 15.05 -18.56
C TRP A 391 9.82 15.78 -17.42
N MET A 392 10.00 15.31 -16.19
CA MET A 392 9.46 15.99 -14.99
C MET A 392 10.01 17.42 -14.86
N LYS A 393 11.32 17.61 -14.99
CA LYS A 393 11.95 18.95 -14.95
C LYS A 393 11.44 19.86 -16.05
N ARG A 394 11.38 19.34 -17.27
CA ARG A 394 10.90 20.08 -18.46
C ARG A 394 9.42 20.44 -18.31
N ALA A 395 8.59 19.56 -17.77
CA ALA A 395 7.16 19.84 -17.51
C ALA A 395 6.97 21.00 -16.54
N ILE A 396 7.72 21.02 -15.42
CA ILE A 396 7.69 22.14 -14.46
C ILE A 396 8.13 23.42 -15.12
N ASN A 397 9.25 23.43 -15.88
CA ASN A 397 9.78 24.60 -16.55
C ASN A 397 8.84 25.16 -17.63
N HIS A 398 8.04 24.31 -18.24
CA HIS A 398 7.15 24.65 -19.34
C HIS A 398 5.67 24.64 -18.99
N ARG A 399 5.31 24.59 -17.67
CA ARG A 399 3.92 24.41 -17.18
C ARG A 399 2.92 25.42 -17.73
N GLY A 400 3.37 26.65 -18.07
CA GLY A 400 2.55 27.70 -18.71
C GLY A 400 2.54 27.64 -20.25
N ASN A 401 3.30 26.74 -20.90
CA ASN A 401 3.44 26.69 -22.36
C ASN A 401 2.78 25.42 -22.94
N LYS A 402 1.55 25.58 -23.45
CA LYS A 402 0.75 24.47 -23.98
C LYS A 402 1.45 23.70 -25.12
N GLU A 403 2.10 24.40 -26.04
CA GLU A 403 2.76 23.78 -27.21
C GLU A 403 3.94 22.90 -26.77
N LYS A 404 4.76 23.36 -25.83
CA LYS A 404 5.88 22.58 -25.28
C LYS A 404 5.38 21.36 -24.50
N LEU A 405 4.31 21.49 -23.73
CA LEU A 405 3.72 20.35 -23.01
C LEU A 405 3.14 19.31 -23.98
N VAL A 406 2.52 19.73 -25.10
CA VAL A 406 2.04 18.80 -26.13
C VAL A 406 3.21 18.03 -26.77
N LYS A 407 4.34 18.69 -27.04
CA LYS A 407 5.55 18.01 -27.55
C LYS A 407 6.08 16.99 -26.54
N LEU A 408 6.17 17.36 -25.26
CA LEU A 408 6.56 16.43 -24.19
C LEU A 408 5.61 15.23 -24.10
N ARG A 409 4.30 15.46 -24.22
CA ARG A 409 3.30 14.38 -24.26
C ARG A 409 3.57 13.38 -25.37
N GLN A 410 3.99 13.84 -26.56
CA GLN A 410 4.33 12.95 -27.67
C GLN A 410 5.61 12.14 -27.40
N GLU A 411 6.62 12.77 -26.76
CA GLU A 411 7.84 12.07 -26.36
C GLU A 411 7.51 10.94 -25.36
N VAL A 412 6.72 11.23 -24.31
CA VAL A 412 6.27 10.24 -23.32
C VAL A 412 5.46 9.12 -23.96
N LYS A 413 4.49 9.49 -24.83
CA LYS A 413 3.67 8.49 -25.54
C LYS A 413 4.53 7.57 -26.42
N HIS A 414 5.48 8.11 -27.16
CA HIS A 414 6.38 7.32 -27.98
C HIS A 414 7.21 6.34 -27.13
N PHE A 415 7.73 6.82 -25.99
CA PHE A 415 8.45 5.95 -25.06
C PHE A 415 7.55 4.84 -24.49
N CYS A 416 6.30 5.15 -24.14
CA CYS A 416 5.34 4.15 -23.63
C CYS A 416 5.12 2.99 -24.63
N GLN A 417 5.28 3.22 -25.94
CA GLN A 417 5.16 2.19 -26.97
C GLN A 417 6.35 1.22 -26.99
N THR A 418 7.47 1.57 -26.36
CA THR A 418 8.64 0.68 -26.21
C THR A 418 8.54 -0.23 -24.99
N LEU A 419 7.60 0.05 -24.09
CA LEU A 419 7.35 -0.73 -22.90
C LEU A 419 6.37 -1.88 -23.16
N SER A 420 6.35 -2.86 -22.27
CA SER A 420 5.39 -3.97 -22.32
C SER A 420 3.94 -3.47 -22.32
N ALA A 421 3.08 -4.18 -23.05
CA ALA A 421 1.64 -3.92 -23.06
C ALA A 421 1.00 -4.19 -21.68
N ILE A 422 -0.13 -3.50 -21.43
CA ILE A 422 -0.94 -3.61 -20.21
C ILE A 422 -2.11 -4.55 -20.47
#